data_0654a45dc4d22d46cf6446cba8812f97
#
_entry.id   0654a45dc4d22d46cf6446cba8812f97
#
_cell.length_a   1.000
_cell.length_b   1.000
_cell.length_c   1.000
_cell.angle_alpha   90.00
_cell.angle_beta   90.00
_cell.angle_gamma   90.00
#
_symmetry.space_group_name_H-M   'P 1'
#
loop_
_entity.id
_entity.type
_entity.pdbx_description
1 polymer ?
#
loop_
_entity_poly.entity_id
_entity_poly.type
_entity_poly.pdbx_seq_one_letter_code
_entity_poly.pdbx_strand_id
1 'polypeptide(L)'
;MDSSYDVAVVGGGPVGMWLAAELHRGGVRPAVLERRAQRPPYSKALTIYPRTVEQFAMRGLVDRWLAEGTPVPSSHFALLKNRLDFSFL
;
A
#
# COMPACT_ATOMS: atom_id res chain seq x y z
N MET A 1 14.49 -27.87 -6.59
CA MET A 1 14.01 -26.49 -6.40
C MET A 1 14.43 -26.00 -5.02
N ASP A 2 15.05 -24.85 -4.97
CA ASP A 2 15.46 -24.27 -3.70
C ASP A 2 14.25 -23.61 -3.02
N SER A 3 13.90 -24.06 -1.82
CA SER A 3 12.78 -23.55 -1.04
C SER A 3 13.24 -22.67 0.14
N SER A 4 14.52 -22.25 0.15
CA SER A 4 15.02 -21.38 1.20
C SER A 4 14.70 -19.92 0.93
N TYR A 5 14.46 -19.16 2.01
CA TYR A 5 14.14 -17.75 1.98
C TYR A 5 14.98 -17.00 3.01
N ASP A 6 15.23 -15.73 2.74
CA ASP A 6 16.02 -14.87 3.63
C ASP A 6 15.16 -14.23 4.73
N VAL A 7 13.91 -13.91 4.39
CA VAL A 7 12.98 -13.20 5.28
C VAL A 7 11.59 -13.81 5.18
N ALA A 8 10.94 -13.98 6.30
CA ALA A 8 9.52 -14.35 6.36
C ALA A 8 8.69 -13.08 6.68
N VAL A 9 7.78 -12.72 5.79
CA VAL A 9 6.83 -11.62 5.99
C VAL A 9 5.51 -12.24 6.40
N VAL A 10 5.10 -12.03 7.64
CA VAL A 10 3.85 -12.59 8.16
C VAL A 10 2.73 -11.58 7.92
N GLY A 11 1.80 -11.95 7.06
CA GLY A 11 0.69 -11.12 6.63
C GLY A 11 0.82 -10.63 5.19
N GLY A 12 -0.14 -10.99 4.34
CA GLY A 12 -0.19 -10.62 2.93
C GLY A 12 -1.07 -9.40 2.64
N GLY A 13 -1.24 -8.52 3.61
CA GLY A 13 -1.94 -7.25 3.41
C GLY A 13 -1.06 -6.21 2.68
N PRO A 14 -1.54 -4.96 2.56
CA PRO A 14 -0.82 -3.92 1.81
C PRO A 14 0.62 -3.69 2.30
N VAL A 15 0.80 -3.63 3.61
CA VAL A 15 2.12 -3.38 4.21
C VAL A 15 3.07 -4.55 3.96
N GLY A 16 2.60 -5.78 4.21
CA GLY A 16 3.41 -6.98 3.99
C GLY A 16 3.78 -7.18 2.52
N MET A 17 2.85 -6.94 1.62
CA MET A 17 3.10 -7.05 0.19
C MET A 17 4.08 -5.97 -0.30
N TRP A 18 3.95 -4.74 0.20
CA TRP A 18 4.90 -3.67 -0.12
C TRP A 18 6.30 -4.02 0.38
N LEU A 19 6.40 -4.49 1.62
CA LEU A 19 7.69 -4.91 2.18
C LEU A 19 8.31 -6.02 1.35
N ALA A 20 7.53 -7.05 0.99
CA ALA A 20 8.03 -8.15 0.17
C ALA A 20 8.53 -7.67 -1.20
N ALA A 21 7.82 -6.74 -1.82
CA ALA A 21 8.23 -6.16 -3.11
C ALA A 21 9.54 -5.39 -2.98
N GLU A 22 9.70 -4.60 -1.92
CA GLU A 22 10.93 -3.84 -1.68
C GLU A 22 12.11 -4.76 -1.37
N LEU A 23 11.90 -5.81 -0.58
CA LEU A 23 12.93 -6.81 -0.30
C LEU A 23 13.37 -7.53 -1.57
N HIS A 24 12.42 -7.95 -2.38
CA HIS A 24 12.71 -8.61 -3.66
C HIS A 24 13.49 -7.69 -4.60
N ARG A 25 13.10 -6.43 -4.67
CA ARG A 25 13.79 -5.42 -5.46
C ARG A 25 15.24 -5.24 -5.02
N GLY A 26 15.51 -5.37 -3.72
CA GLY A 26 16.86 -5.31 -3.16
C GLY A 26 17.66 -6.62 -3.24
N GLY A 27 17.15 -7.63 -3.92
CA GLY A 27 17.83 -8.91 -4.07
C GLY A 27 17.63 -9.90 -2.93
N VAL A 28 16.73 -9.58 -2.01
CA VAL A 28 16.39 -10.45 -0.88
C VAL A 28 15.24 -11.39 -1.30
N ARG A 29 15.25 -12.62 -0.80
CA ARG A 29 14.21 -13.61 -1.11
C ARG A 29 13.19 -13.66 0.03
N PRO A 30 12.05 -12.96 -0.08
CA PRO A 30 11.03 -13.01 0.95
C PRO A 30 10.04 -14.15 0.73
N ALA A 31 9.52 -14.69 1.81
CA ALA A 31 8.34 -15.54 1.79
C ALA A 31 7.20 -14.80 2.49
N VAL A 32 6.06 -14.67 1.82
CA VAL A 32 4.88 -14.05 2.41
C VAL A 32 3.98 -15.15 2.95
N LEU A 33 3.67 -15.08 4.22
CA LEU A 33 2.82 -16.04 4.91
C LEU A 33 1.47 -15.39 5.22
N GLU A 34 0.43 -15.80 4.51
CA GLU A 34 -0.92 -15.28 4.70
C GLU A 34 -1.86 -16.41 5.12
N ARG A 35 -2.53 -16.23 6.25
CA ARG A 35 -3.45 -17.23 6.78
C ARG A 35 -4.77 -17.34 6.01
N ARG A 36 -5.16 -16.28 5.29
CA ARG A 36 -6.42 -16.26 4.53
C ARG A 36 -6.20 -16.74 3.12
N ALA A 37 -7.07 -17.63 2.64
CA ALA A 37 -7.02 -18.10 1.26
C ALA A 37 -7.50 -17.05 0.27
N GLN A 38 -8.36 -16.13 0.71
CA GLN A 38 -8.95 -15.09 -0.12
C GLN A 38 -8.93 -13.75 0.60
N ARG A 39 -8.98 -12.66 -0.17
CA ARG A 39 -9.09 -11.32 0.38
C ARG A 39 -10.42 -11.17 1.13
N PRO A 40 -10.44 -10.43 2.25
CA PRO A 40 -11.71 -10.07 2.87
C PRO A 40 -12.53 -9.20 1.92
N PRO A 41 -13.88 -9.24 2.02
CA PRO A 41 -14.75 -8.48 1.13
C PRO A 41 -14.81 -6.98 1.43
N TYR A 42 -14.06 -6.51 2.41
CA TYR A 42 -14.03 -5.11 2.82
C TYR A 42 -12.60 -4.57 2.80
N SER A 43 -12.48 -3.25 2.69
CA SER A 43 -11.20 -2.56 2.81
C SER A 43 -11.07 -1.94 4.19
N LYS A 44 -9.88 -2.06 4.79
CA LYS A 44 -9.58 -1.42 6.07
C LYS A 44 -9.20 0.05 5.93
N ALA A 45 -8.85 0.47 4.73
CA ALA A 45 -8.49 1.84 4.44
C ALA A 45 -9.10 2.26 3.12
N LEU A 46 -9.64 3.47 3.08
CA LEU A 46 -10.33 3.99 1.90
C LEU A 46 -9.52 5.03 1.14
N THR A 47 -8.54 5.64 1.80
CA THR A 47 -7.82 6.79 1.27
C THR A 47 -6.32 6.56 1.29
N ILE A 48 -5.65 7.01 0.25
CA ILE A 48 -4.20 7.01 0.14
C ILE A 48 -3.73 8.45 0.07
N TYR A 49 -2.76 8.80 0.90
CA TYR A 49 -2.20 10.14 0.95
C TYR A 49 -1.14 10.38 -0.14
N PRO A 50 -0.87 11.64 -0.49
CA PRO A 50 0.05 11.98 -1.57
C PRO A 50 1.42 11.32 -1.47
N ARG A 51 1.98 11.23 -0.28
CA ARG A 51 3.31 10.60 -0.11
C ARG A 51 3.31 9.12 -0.51
N THR A 52 2.23 8.41 -0.22
CA THR A 52 2.10 7.01 -0.65
C THR A 52 2.00 6.91 -2.17
N VAL A 53 1.24 7.83 -2.79
CA VAL A 53 1.13 7.91 -4.25
C VAL A 53 2.50 8.17 -4.88
N GLU A 54 3.29 9.07 -4.30
CA GLU A 54 4.66 9.32 -4.76
C GLU A 54 5.54 8.06 -4.69
N GLN A 55 5.43 7.29 -3.62
CA GLN A 55 6.17 6.02 -3.49
C GLN A 55 5.76 5.05 -4.59
N PHE A 56 4.48 4.94 -4.89
CA PHE A 56 4.00 4.11 -6.00
C PHE A 56 4.53 4.59 -7.34
N ALA A 57 4.59 5.90 -7.54
CA ALA A 57 5.14 6.49 -8.77
C ALA A 57 6.62 6.11 -8.95
N MET A 58 7.40 6.16 -7.88
CA MET A 58 8.81 5.78 -7.91
C MET A 58 9.03 4.30 -8.27
N ARG A 59 8.02 3.46 -8.10
CA ARG A 59 8.05 2.03 -8.42
C ARG A 59 7.28 1.66 -9.69
N GLY A 60 6.79 2.66 -10.44
CA GLY A 60 6.05 2.43 -11.67
C GLY A 60 4.65 1.86 -11.46
N LEU A 61 4.05 2.07 -10.28
CA LEU A 61 2.76 1.47 -9.90
C LEU A 61 1.61 2.46 -9.85
N VAL A 62 1.84 3.74 -10.20
CA VAL A 62 0.87 4.80 -9.93
C VAL A 62 -0.26 4.90 -10.96
N ASP A 63 -0.02 4.50 -12.20
CA ASP A 63 -0.96 4.80 -13.29
C ASP A 63 -2.36 4.24 -13.06
N ARG A 64 -2.44 3.00 -12.62
CA ARG A 64 -3.72 2.37 -12.32
C ARG A 64 -4.45 3.07 -11.18
N TRP A 65 -3.73 3.47 -10.15
CA TRP A 65 -4.29 4.19 -9.01
C TRP A 65 -4.89 5.53 -9.41
N LEU A 66 -4.19 6.26 -10.29
CA LEU A 66 -4.69 7.54 -10.79
C LEU A 66 -5.87 7.38 -11.74
N ALA A 67 -5.86 6.30 -12.53
CA ALA A 67 -6.94 6.06 -13.50
C ALA A 67 -8.24 5.60 -12.83
N GLU A 68 -8.16 4.77 -11.80
CA GLU A 68 -9.32 4.17 -11.14
C GLU A 68 -9.74 4.91 -9.87
N GLY A 69 -8.84 5.67 -9.25
CA GLY A 69 -9.10 6.38 -8.00
C GLY A 69 -9.85 7.68 -8.20
N THR A 70 -10.52 8.13 -7.15
CA THR A 70 -11.19 9.42 -7.12
C THR A 70 -10.39 10.39 -6.26
N PRO A 71 -9.90 11.51 -6.81
CA PRO A 71 -9.20 12.51 -5.99
C PRO A 71 -10.13 13.11 -4.93
N VAL A 72 -9.60 13.26 -3.72
CA VAL A 72 -10.32 13.88 -2.61
C VAL A 72 -9.56 15.14 -2.21
N PRO A 73 -10.17 16.33 -2.32
CA PRO A 73 -9.47 17.61 -2.12
C PRO A 73 -9.19 17.92 -0.65
N SER A 74 -9.79 17.19 0.28
CA SER A 74 -9.64 17.51 1.70
C SER A 74 -9.77 16.26 2.57
N SER A 75 -9.28 16.36 3.79
CA SER A 75 -9.53 15.34 4.80
C SER A 75 -9.83 15.99 6.15
N HIS A 76 -10.47 15.24 7.03
CA HIS A 76 -10.80 15.71 8.36
C HIS A 76 -9.82 15.13 9.39
N PHE A 77 -9.57 15.92 10.40
CA PHE A 77 -8.67 15.56 11.50
C PHE A 77 -9.34 15.90 12.84
N ALA A 78 -8.94 15.21 13.89
CA ALA A 78 -9.41 15.46 15.26
C ALA A 78 -10.95 15.41 15.36
N LEU A 79 -11.53 14.24 15.10
CA LEU A 79 -12.98 13.99 15.21
C LEU A 79 -13.80 14.94 14.32
N LEU A 80 -13.31 15.20 13.12
CA LEU A 80 -13.95 16.05 12.12
C LEU A 80 -13.97 17.55 12.48
N LYS A 81 -13.24 17.95 13.50
CA LYS A 81 -13.20 19.37 13.91
C LYS A 81 -12.32 20.23 12.99
N ASN A 82 -11.30 19.61 12.41
CA ASN A 82 -10.36 20.31 11.55
C ASN A 82 -10.40 19.70 10.15
N ARG A 83 -10.50 20.54 9.14
CA ARG A 83 -10.47 20.12 7.74
C ARG A 83 -9.16 20.56 7.11
N LEU A 84 -8.46 19.61 6.52
CA LEU A 84 -7.26 19.90 5.73
C LEU A 84 -7.66 19.98 4.27
N ASP A 85 -7.38 21.12 3.65
CA ASP A 85 -7.71 21.38 2.27
C ASP A 85 -6.46 21.20 1.40
N PHE A 86 -6.55 20.27 0.44
CA PHE A 86 -5.45 19.95 -0.47
C PHE A 86 -5.70 20.45 -1.89
N SER A 87 -6.75 21.23 -2.12
CA SER A 87 -7.17 21.62 -3.48
C SER A 87 -6.13 22.46 -4.22
N PHE A 88 -5.19 23.07 -3.49
CA PHE A 88 -4.13 23.88 -4.08
C PHE A 88 -2.81 23.12 -4.28
N LEU A 89 -2.76 21.86 -3.97
CA LEU A 89 -1.59 21.01 -4.22
C LEU A 89 -1.65 20.36 -5.65
#